data_f698b7e2ac3f6df43b785d3b01d125f9
#
_entry.id   f698b7e2ac3f6df43b785d3b01d125f9
#
_cell.length_a   1.000
_cell.length_b   1.000
_cell.length_c   1.000
_cell.angle_alpha   90.00
_cell.angle_beta   90.00
_cell.angle_gamma   90.00
#
_symmetry.space_group_name_H-M   'P 1'
#
loop_
_entity.id
_entity.type
_entity.pdbx_description
1 polymer ?
#
loop_
_entity_poly.entity_id
_entity_poly.type
_entity_poly.pdbx_seq_one_letter_code
_entity_poly.pdbx_strand_id
1 'polypeptide(L)'
;IEVARPMARFAECGMIAQYNETAQPTGPHNVIQIVGKQLKIQGFIVSTHADMQPDFFQDMAKWIPSGQMKYEETVKEGIEKAPEAFIGLFEGANTGKMLVKLG
;
A
#
# COMPACT_ATOMS: atom_id res chain seq x y z
N ILE A 1 1.84 -10.63 9.91
CA ILE A 1 2.27 -12.05 9.91
C ILE A 1 1.44 -12.86 10.93
N GLU A 2 1.27 -12.39 12.18
CA GLU A 2 0.57 -13.16 13.23
C GLU A 2 -0.89 -13.52 12.91
N VAL A 3 -1.65 -12.59 12.36
CA VAL A 3 -3.07 -12.79 11.99
C VAL A 3 -3.26 -13.50 10.66
N ALA A 4 -2.17 -13.81 9.95
CA ALA A 4 -2.24 -14.49 8.68
C ALA A 4 -2.75 -15.93 8.84
N ARG A 5 -3.61 -16.35 7.92
CA ARG A 5 -4.00 -17.76 7.80
C ARG A 5 -2.83 -18.59 7.26
N PRO A 6 -2.78 -19.91 7.54
CA PRO A 6 -1.84 -20.79 6.85
C PRO A 6 -1.93 -20.64 5.33
N MET A 7 -0.80 -20.74 4.64
CA MET A 7 -0.66 -20.58 3.19
C MET A 7 -0.98 -19.17 2.66
N ALA A 8 -1.09 -18.15 3.51
CA ALA A 8 -1.34 -16.79 3.08
C ALA A 8 -0.20 -16.26 2.21
N ARG A 9 -0.56 -15.36 1.28
CA ARG A 9 0.37 -14.72 0.33
C ARG A 9 0.37 -13.23 0.55
N PHE A 10 1.55 -12.64 0.65
CA PHE A 10 1.78 -11.21 0.79
C PHE A 10 2.50 -10.71 -0.46
N ALA A 11 1.92 -9.72 -1.12
CA ALA A 11 2.55 -8.99 -2.22
C ALA A 11 3.08 -7.66 -1.68
N GLU A 12 4.41 -7.52 -1.59
CA GLU A 12 5.07 -6.33 -1.06
C GLU A 12 5.38 -5.36 -2.20
N CYS A 13 4.66 -4.25 -2.23
CA CYS A 13 4.80 -3.22 -3.28
C CYS A 13 5.65 -2.03 -2.85
N GLY A 14 6.00 -1.90 -1.57
CA GLY A 14 6.83 -0.81 -1.02
C GLY A 14 6.89 -0.83 0.49
N MET A 15 7.82 -0.06 1.04
CA MET A 15 8.08 0.01 2.48
C MET A 15 8.31 1.47 2.92
N ILE A 16 7.36 2.35 2.63
CA ILE A 16 7.49 3.80 2.86
C ILE A 16 7.88 4.17 4.30
N ALA A 17 7.48 3.36 5.28
CA ALA A 17 7.85 3.56 6.68
C ALA A 17 9.36 3.53 6.94
N GLN A 18 10.15 2.97 6.02
CA GLN A 18 11.61 2.86 6.15
C GLN A 18 12.38 3.84 5.26
N TYR A 19 11.73 4.62 4.39
CA TYR A 19 12.43 5.45 3.40
C TYR A 19 13.28 6.56 4.01
N ASN A 20 12.92 7.06 5.19
CA ASN A 20 13.63 8.14 5.91
C ASN A 20 14.43 7.63 7.12
N GLU A 21 14.52 6.33 7.32
CA GLU A 21 15.29 5.77 8.44
C GLU A 21 16.79 6.01 8.23
N THR A 22 17.42 6.60 9.24
CA THR A 22 18.88 6.85 9.26
C THR A 22 19.68 5.73 9.92
N ALA A 23 18.98 4.86 10.68
CA ALA A 23 19.56 3.67 11.29
C ALA A 23 19.07 2.42 10.55
N GLN A 24 19.80 1.32 10.69
CA GLN A 24 19.34 0.05 10.11
C GLN A 24 18.02 -0.37 10.79
N PRO A 25 16.93 -0.50 10.04
CA PRO A 25 15.65 -0.89 10.61
C PRO A 25 15.72 -2.30 11.19
N THR A 26 15.09 -2.48 12.34
CA THR A 26 14.94 -3.80 12.95
C THR A 26 13.87 -4.59 12.21
N GLY A 27 14.16 -5.82 11.83
CA GLY A 27 13.19 -6.71 11.22
C GLY A 27 12.12 -7.19 12.21
N PRO A 28 10.98 -7.72 11.72
CA PRO A 28 9.95 -8.28 12.59
C PRO A 28 10.48 -9.49 13.36
N HIS A 29 10.22 -9.52 14.67
CA HIS A 29 10.67 -10.62 15.56
C HIS A 29 9.92 -11.95 15.35
N ASN A 30 8.77 -11.88 14.66
CA ASN A 30 7.87 -13.03 14.45
C ASN A 30 8.05 -13.72 13.07
N VAL A 31 9.20 -13.58 12.45
CA VAL A 31 9.54 -14.18 11.12
C VAL A 31 9.39 -15.70 11.12
N ILE A 32 9.55 -16.35 12.26
CA ILE A 32 9.35 -17.80 12.41
C ILE A 32 7.95 -18.25 11.98
N GLN A 33 6.96 -17.36 12.04
CA GLN A 33 5.59 -17.63 11.58
C GLN A 33 5.51 -17.91 10.07
N ILE A 34 6.49 -17.44 9.28
CA ILE A 34 6.58 -17.75 7.86
C ILE A 34 6.71 -19.26 7.66
N VAL A 35 7.57 -19.89 8.46
CA VAL A 35 7.78 -21.34 8.40
C VAL A 35 6.55 -22.09 8.94
N GLY A 36 6.11 -21.76 10.16
CA GLY A 36 5.01 -22.47 10.82
C GLY A 36 3.70 -22.41 10.06
N LYS A 37 3.43 -21.29 9.35
CA LYS A 37 2.21 -21.07 8.56
C LYS A 37 2.42 -21.26 7.06
N GLN A 38 3.62 -21.64 6.61
CA GLN A 38 3.96 -21.82 5.19
C GLN A 38 3.58 -20.58 4.35
N LEU A 39 3.94 -19.38 4.82
CA LEU A 39 3.58 -18.11 4.18
C LEU A 39 4.46 -17.85 2.96
N LYS A 40 3.90 -17.17 1.96
CA LYS A 40 4.66 -16.64 0.83
C LYS A 40 4.66 -15.11 0.89
N ILE A 41 5.86 -14.53 1.02
CA ILE A 41 6.07 -13.07 0.96
C ILE A 41 6.91 -12.79 -0.27
N GLN A 42 6.41 -11.95 -1.17
CA GLN A 42 7.07 -11.67 -2.44
C GLN A 42 7.00 -10.19 -2.78
N GLY A 43 8.19 -9.57 -2.95
CA GLY A 43 8.29 -8.22 -3.50
C GLY A 43 8.03 -8.18 -5.01
N PHE A 44 7.54 -7.07 -5.51
CA PHE A 44 7.39 -6.81 -6.93
C PHE A 44 7.51 -5.31 -7.24
N ILE A 45 7.83 -5.01 -8.49
CA ILE A 45 7.81 -3.66 -9.04
C ILE A 45 6.68 -3.58 -10.06
N VAL A 46 5.75 -2.65 -9.88
CA VAL A 46 4.51 -2.57 -10.70
C VAL A 46 4.80 -2.44 -12.21
N SER A 47 5.87 -1.73 -12.58
CA SER A 47 6.23 -1.56 -14.00
C SER A 47 6.61 -2.85 -14.72
N THR A 48 7.03 -3.89 -13.99
CA THR A 48 7.31 -5.21 -14.58
C THR A 48 6.05 -6.04 -14.88
N HIS A 49 4.88 -5.51 -14.53
CA HIS A 49 3.56 -6.11 -14.73
C HIS A 49 2.63 -5.20 -15.55
N ALA A 50 3.19 -4.36 -16.42
CA ALA A 50 2.41 -3.42 -17.23
C ALA A 50 1.44 -4.11 -18.22
N ASP A 51 1.74 -5.34 -18.59
CA ASP A 51 0.88 -6.22 -19.40
C ASP A 51 -0.47 -6.53 -18.73
N MET A 52 -0.52 -6.53 -17.41
CA MET A 52 -1.76 -6.77 -16.63
C MET A 52 -2.66 -5.52 -16.51
N GLN A 53 -2.18 -4.35 -16.93
CA GLN A 53 -2.90 -3.08 -16.75
C GLN A 53 -4.29 -3.04 -17.43
N PRO A 54 -4.47 -3.54 -18.66
CA PRO A 54 -5.80 -3.55 -19.30
C PRO A 54 -6.82 -4.39 -18.51
N ASP A 55 -6.45 -5.56 -18.03
CA ASP A 55 -7.32 -6.43 -17.25
C ASP A 55 -7.66 -5.81 -15.89
N PHE A 56 -6.66 -5.20 -15.24
CA PHE A 56 -6.87 -4.44 -14.01
C PHE A 56 -7.91 -3.34 -14.17
N PHE A 57 -7.81 -2.52 -15.23
CA PHE A 57 -8.78 -1.45 -15.46
C PHE A 57 -10.19 -1.97 -15.71
N GLN A 58 -10.32 -3.07 -16.46
CA GLN A 58 -11.62 -3.70 -16.71
C GLN A 58 -12.27 -4.20 -15.41
N ASP A 59 -11.49 -4.82 -14.53
CA ASP A 59 -11.98 -5.34 -13.26
C ASP A 59 -12.34 -4.21 -12.30
N MET A 60 -11.50 -3.18 -12.17
CA MET A 60 -11.77 -2.02 -11.32
C MET A 60 -13.01 -1.25 -11.79
N ALA A 61 -13.23 -1.12 -13.12
CA ALA A 61 -14.43 -0.49 -13.68
C ALA A 61 -15.73 -1.23 -13.34
N LYS A 62 -15.66 -2.53 -13.04
CA LYS A 62 -16.79 -3.33 -12.56
C LYS A 62 -16.93 -3.29 -11.03
N TRP A 63 -15.81 -3.44 -10.31
CA TRP A 63 -15.83 -3.63 -8.86
C TRP A 63 -16.12 -2.35 -8.08
N ILE A 64 -15.65 -1.19 -8.55
CA ILE A 64 -15.90 0.10 -7.87
C ILE A 64 -17.39 0.45 -7.90
N PRO A 65 -18.06 0.52 -9.07
CA PRO A 65 -19.48 0.87 -9.12
C PRO A 65 -20.40 -0.16 -8.44
N SER A 66 -20.00 -1.44 -8.43
CA SER A 66 -20.77 -2.50 -7.75
C SER A 66 -20.56 -2.55 -6.23
N GLY A 67 -19.65 -1.75 -5.68
CA GLY A 67 -19.30 -1.75 -4.26
C GLY A 67 -18.48 -2.96 -3.80
N GLN A 68 -18.03 -3.81 -4.71
CA GLN A 68 -17.14 -4.93 -4.39
C GLN A 68 -15.74 -4.45 -4.00
N MET A 69 -15.29 -3.33 -4.59
CA MET A 69 -14.07 -2.64 -4.20
C MET A 69 -14.44 -1.31 -3.53
N LYS A 70 -13.94 -1.12 -2.32
CA LYS A 70 -14.02 0.16 -1.60
C LYS A 70 -12.68 0.85 -1.63
N TYR A 71 -12.70 2.16 -1.73
CA TYR A 71 -11.51 2.99 -1.61
C TYR A 71 -11.80 4.17 -0.67
N GLU A 72 -10.76 4.70 -0.09
CA GLU A 72 -10.84 5.88 0.77
C GLU A 72 -9.81 6.89 0.31
N GLU A 73 -10.11 8.16 0.55
CA GLU A 73 -9.27 9.29 0.17
C GLU A 73 -9.19 10.28 1.32
N THR A 74 -8.00 10.82 1.54
CA THR A 74 -7.77 11.96 2.42
C THR A 74 -7.49 13.16 1.55
N VAL A 75 -8.38 14.14 1.52
CA VAL A 75 -8.28 15.31 0.64
C VAL A 75 -7.85 16.53 1.43
N LYS A 76 -6.80 17.21 0.97
CA LYS A 76 -6.37 18.54 1.42
C LYS A 76 -6.77 19.57 0.37
N GLU A 77 -7.34 20.70 0.80
CA GLU A 77 -7.81 21.78 -0.09
C GLU A 77 -6.69 22.81 -0.29
N GLY A 78 -6.40 23.14 -1.56
CA GLY A 78 -5.44 24.17 -1.95
C GLY A 78 -4.02 23.64 -2.18
N ILE A 79 -3.34 24.19 -3.21
CA ILE A 79 -1.97 23.82 -3.56
C ILE A 79 -0.96 24.06 -2.43
N GLU A 80 -1.21 25.05 -1.59
CA GLU A 80 -0.37 25.38 -0.44
C GLU A 80 -0.31 24.26 0.60
N LYS A 81 -1.26 23.33 0.56
CA LYS A 81 -1.29 22.13 1.40
C LYS A 81 -0.46 20.97 0.87
N ALA A 82 0.09 21.07 -0.33
CA ALA A 82 0.87 19.99 -0.93
C ALA A 82 2.10 19.58 -0.11
N PRO A 83 2.92 20.51 0.46
CA PRO A 83 4.04 20.11 1.31
C PRO A 83 3.58 19.38 2.59
N GLU A 84 2.54 19.87 3.25
CA GLU A 84 1.95 19.25 4.44
C GLU A 84 1.43 17.84 4.11
N ALA A 85 0.69 17.69 3.01
CA ALA A 85 0.16 16.42 2.56
C ALA A 85 1.27 15.40 2.25
N PHE A 86 2.37 15.86 1.62
CA PHE A 86 3.51 15.00 1.30
C PHE A 86 4.24 14.53 2.57
N ILE A 87 4.53 15.43 3.50
CA ILE A 87 5.16 15.08 4.78
C ILE A 87 4.28 14.11 5.57
N GLY A 88 2.98 14.34 5.60
CA GLY A 88 2.02 13.50 6.30
C GLY A 88 1.98 12.04 5.83
N LEU A 89 2.41 11.74 4.59
CA LEU A 89 2.55 10.35 4.12
C LEU A 89 3.55 9.54 4.94
N PHE A 90 4.62 10.16 5.41
CA PHE A 90 5.66 9.51 6.23
C PHE A 90 5.23 9.34 7.69
N GLU A 91 4.21 10.09 8.11
CA GLU A 91 3.67 10.07 9.47
C GLU A 91 2.37 9.25 9.58
N GLY A 92 1.90 8.69 8.45
CA GLY A 92 0.64 7.95 8.41
C GLY A 92 -0.60 8.82 8.64
N ALA A 93 -0.55 10.10 8.26
CA ALA A 93 -1.63 11.08 8.47
C ALA A 93 -2.85 10.86 7.57
N ASN A 94 -2.77 9.96 6.59
CA ASN A 94 -3.85 9.68 5.64
C ASN A 94 -4.50 8.33 5.86
N THR A 95 -5.80 8.28 5.62
CA THR A 95 -6.52 7.02 5.39
C THR A 95 -6.82 6.92 3.90
N GLY A 96 -6.37 5.86 3.26
CA GLY A 96 -6.46 5.69 1.81
C GLY A 96 -5.52 6.62 1.03
N LYS A 97 -5.94 7.08 -0.14
CA LYS A 97 -5.12 7.92 -1.03
C LYS A 97 -5.05 9.36 -0.54
N MET A 98 -3.85 9.88 -0.32
CA MET A 98 -3.65 11.33 -0.10
C MET A 98 -3.80 12.10 -1.41
N LEU A 99 -4.67 13.09 -1.42
CA LEU A 99 -4.94 13.97 -2.56
C LEU A 99 -4.83 15.44 -2.13
N VAL A 100 -4.43 16.30 -3.08
CA VAL A 100 -4.50 17.75 -2.95
C VAL A 100 -5.40 18.28 -4.04
N LYS A 101 -6.52 18.88 -3.66
CA LYS A 101 -7.46 19.48 -4.59
C LYS A 101 -7.02 20.90 -4.92
N LEU A 102 -6.86 21.20 -6.18
CA LEU A 102 -6.28 22.46 -6.67
C LEU A 102 -7.30 23.58 -6.93
N GLY A 103 -8.58 23.31 -6.88
CA GLY A 103 -9.66 24.27 -7.15
C GLY A 103 -10.82 23.60 -7.85
#